data_eff55a2d1e187c8e9a3e9e09cb0a7d1a
#
_entry.id   eff55a2d1e187c8e9a3e9e09cb0a7d1a
#
_cell.length_a   1.000
_cell.length_b   1.000
_cell.length_c   1.000
_cell.angle_alpha   90.00
_cell.angle_beta   90.00
_cell.angle_gamma   90.00
#
_symmetry.space_group_name_H-M   'P 1'
#
loop_
_entity.id
_entity.type
_entity.pdbx_description
1 polymer ?
#
loop_
_entity_poly.entity_id
_entity_poly.type
_entity_poly.pdbx_seq_one_letter_code
_entity_poly.pdbx_strand_id
1 'polypeptide(L)'
;MKNNNKFWILFGLTILLSLSSQLFGQVNRVLNISPTAHETSVGNQSLFFRSPAHNFFTKDDSLSQVTFTRMNWLGNITEGMTFNYVEGNWKDFDISLTYMDYGQQKHTDDMGVILRNFSPNSFIVYLGWGTQLNYKDIPMKNTFIGFSGKFIKHDLFTEKGSGLLLDAALHQKNILDLFDLDVMLNNWGYAPKIGSVSTEIPTNIGIGTTIEKNNLTFYNQWNFYKGYYTHGQGVKYRYNNFLNLKMGYFNDVEYKLNYPTLGIDLKYANYVLHVGYIGGSDNLPLRNTLLTSINVEF
;
A
#
# COMPACT_ATOMS: atom_id res chain seq x y z
N MET A 1 -14.50 22.17 -33.20
CA MET A 1 -13.17 22.07 -32.60
C MET A 1 -13.27 21.44 -31.19
N LYS A 2 -13.62 20.15 -31.08
CA LYS A 2 -13.87 19.51 -29.74
C LYS A 2 -13.12 18.18 -29.54
N ASN A 3 -12.15 17.82 -30.39
CA ASN A 3 -11.53 16.46 -30.34
C ASN A 3 -10.04 16.41 -29.95
N ASN A 4 -9.37 17.54 -29.68
CA ASN A 4 -7.92 17.52 -29.43
C ASN A 4 -7.52 17.16 -28.00
N ASN A 5 -8.41 17.30 -27.01
CA ASN A 5 -8.04 17.04 -25.62
C ASN A 5 -7.87 15.54 -25.30
N LYS A 6 -8.62 14.67 -25.98
CA LYS A 6 -8.49 13.21 -25.77
C LYS A 6 -7.17 12.65 -26.28
N PHE A 7 -6.61 13.24 -27.33
CA PHE A 7 -5.31 12.84 -27.91
C PHE A 7 -4.16 13.16 -26.96
N TRP A 8 -4.16 14.32 -26.30
CA TRP A 8 -3.12 14.72 -25.36
C TRP A 8 -3.11 13.88 -24.08
N ILE A 9 -4.27 13.45 -23.60
CA ILE A 9 -4.37 12.56 -22.43
C ILE A 9 -3.80 11.17 -22.77
N LEU A 10 -4.14 10.60 -23.92
CA LEU A 10 -3.59 9.33 -24.38
C LEU A 10 -2.08 9.42 -24.67
N PHE A 11 -1.60 10.52 -25.23
CA PHE A 11 -0.18 10.75 -25.53
C PHE A 11 0.64 10.93 -24.25
N GLY A 12 0.10 11.61 -23.24
CA GLY A 12 0.71 11.70 -21.89
C GLY A 12 0.84 10.35 -21.20
N LEU A 13 -0.18 9.48 -21.32
CA LEU A 13 -0.13 8.11 -20.77
C LEU A 13 0.93 7.24 -21.46
N THR A 14 1.12 7.38 -22.78
CA THR A 14 2.09 6.58 -23.54
C THR A 14 3.55 6.98 -23.26
N ILE A 15 3.83 8.24 -22.98
CA ILE A 15 5.17 8.70 -22.61
C ILE A 15 5.57 8.19 -21.21
N LEU A 16 4.62 8.10 -20.25
CA LEU A 16 4.87 7.55 -18.93
C LEU A 16 5.24 6.05 -18.95
N LEU A 17 4.82 5.31 -19.98
CA LEU A 17 5.07 3.87 -20.11
C LEU A 17 6.43 3.51 -20.73
N SER A 18 7.23 4.45 -21.21
CA SER A 18 8.46 4.19 -21.99
C SER A 18 9.77 4.26 -21.19
N LEU A 19 9.73 4.47 -19.86
CA LEU A 19 10.95 4.54 -19.06
C LEU A 19 11.48 3.16 -18.69
N SER A 20 12.63 2.81 -19.26
CA SER A 20 13.30 1.53 -19.18
C SER A 20 14.05 1.16 -17.90
N SER A 21 14.13 -0.15 -17.54
CA SER A 21 14.61 -0.78 -16.31
C SER A 21 16.01 -1.38 -16.36
N GLN A 22 16.58 -1.52 -15.21
CA GLN A 22 17.61 -2.52 -14.92
C GLN A 22 17.26 -3.27 -13.63
N LEU A 23 17.50 -4.57 -13.64
CA LEU A 23 17.26 -5.50 -12.54
C LEU A 23 18.33 -5.30 -11.44
N PHE A 24 17.94 -4.77 -10.27
CA PHE A 24 18.77 -4.84 -9.06
C PHE A 24 17.93 -4.76 -7.78
N GLY A 25 18.20 -5.69 -6.86
CA GLY A 25 18.05 -5.58 -5.42
C GLY A 25 16.66 -5.32 -4.83
N GLN A 26 16.04 -6.35 -4.28
CA GLN A 26 14.66 -6.37 -3.76
C GLN A 26 14.46 -5.72 -2.38
N VAL A 27 15.41 -4.93 -1.88
CA VAL A 27 15.40 -4.36 -0.52
C VAL A 27 14.21 -3.42 -0.30
N ASN A 28 13.76 -2.72 -1.34
CA ASN A 28 12.65 -1.78 -1.26
C ASN A 28 11.25 -2.43 -1.32
N ARG A 29 11.16 -3.76 -1.28
CA ARG A 29 9.86 -4.47 -1.30
C ARG A 29 8.98 -4.20 -0.09
N VAL A 30 9.54 -3.74 1.00
CA VAL A 30 8.77 -3.26 2.15
C VAL A 30 7.74 -2.19 1.75
N LEU A 31 8.00 -1.43 0.67
CA LEU A 31 7.08 -0.45 0.09
C LEU A 31 5.81 -1.08 -0.54
N ASN A 32 5.87 -2.36 -0.92
CA ASN A 32 4.76 -3.09 -1.54
C ASN A 32 3.94 -3.91 -0.53
N ILE A 33 4.35 -3.96 0.73
CA ILE A 33 3.60 -4.65 1.78
C ILE A 33 2.37 -3.80 2.11
N SER A 34 1.18 -4.41 2.05
CA SER A 34 -0.03 -3.78 2.58
C SER A 34 0.07 -3.68 4.10
N PRO A 35 0.12 -2.48 4.68
CA PRO A 35 0.46 -2.33 6.08
C PRO A 35 -0.69 -2.66 7.03
N THR A 36 -1.94 -2.72 6.56
CA THR A 36 -3.09 -2.96 7.42
C THR A 36 -3.80 -4.28 7.12
N ALA A 37 -4.42 -4.86 8.14
CA ALA A 37 -5.27 -6.03 7.98
C ALA A 37 -6.49 -5.74 7.08
N HIS A 38 -6.94 -4.48 7.06
CA HIS A 38 -8.04 -4.04 6.22
C HIS A 38 -7.71 -4.16 4.73
N GLU A 39 -6.58 -3.60 4.29
CA GLU A 39 -6.09 -3.66 2.91
C GLU A 39 -5.83 -5.09 2.45
N THR A 40 -5.11 -5.84 3.29
CA THR A 40 -4.74 -7.23 3.00
C THR A 40 -5.97 -8.11 2.80
N SER A 41 -7.00 -7.97 3.64
CA SER A 41 -8.19 -8.84 3.63
C SER A 41 -9.07 -8.68 2.39
N VAL A 42 -8.92 -7.63 1.61
CA VAL A 42 -9.62 -7.40 0.34
C VAL A 42 -8.70 -7.51 -0.89
N GLY A 43 -7.62 -8.31 -0.80
CA GLY A 43 -6.71 -8.58 -1.91
C GLY A 43 -5.62 -7.52 -2.10
N ASN A 44 -5.05 -6.98 -1.02
CA ASN A 44 -3.96 -5.98 -1.04
C ASN A 44 -4.33 -4.67 -1.78
N GLN A 45 -5.44 -4.08 -1.45
CA GLN A 45 -5.99 -2.88 -2.10
C GLN A 45 -5.36 -1.58 -1.55
N SER A 46 -4.07 -1.40 -1.75
CA SER A 46 -3.33 -0.27 -1.18
C SER A 46 -3.74 1.11 -1.71
N LEU A 47 -4.25 1.21 -2.93
CA LEU A 47 -4.68 2.49 -3.51
C LEU A 47 -5.83 3.13 -2.75
N PHE A 48 -6.83 2.35 -2.35
CA PHE A 48 -8.02 2.85 -1.68
C PHE A 48 -7.78 3.26 -0.23
N PHE A 49 -6.69 2.80 0.38
CA PHE A 49 -6.46 3.00 1.80
C PHE A 49 -5.22 3.85 2.10
N ARG A 50 -4.35 4.08 1.09
CA ARG A 50 -3.12 4.87 1.24
C ARG A 50 -2.99 6.01 0.23
N SER A 51 -3.95 6.17 -0.66
CA SER A 51 -3.97 7.32 -1.56
C SER A 51 -4.31 8.58 -0.78
N PRO A 52 -3.47 9.61 -0.77
CA PRO A 52 -3.78 10.86 -0.08
C PRO A 52 -5.02 11.54 -0.65
N ALA A 53 -5.36 11.32 -1.93
CA ALA A 53 -6.58 11.82 -2.53
C ALA A 53 -7.83 11.07 -2.02
N HIS A 54 -7.75 9.75 -1.87
CA HIS A 54 -8.85 8.94 -1.36
C HIS A 54 -9.07 9.15 0.15
N ASN A 55 -8.00 9.26 0.91
CA ASN A 55 -8.06 9.51 2.34
C ASN A 55 -8.73 10.85 2.64
N PHE A 56 -8.42 11.89 1.87
CA PHE A 56 -9.11 13.18 2.01
C PHE A 56 -10.63 13.05 1.78
N PHE A 57 -11.04 12.28 0.78
CA PHE A 57 -12.44 12.05 0.46
C PHE A 57 -13.21 11.27 1.53
N THR A 58 -12.59 10.23 2.11
CA THR A 58 -13.25 9.36 3.10
C THR A 58 -13.35 9.98 4.50
N LYS A 59 -12.67 11.10 4.74
CA LYS A 59 -12.71 11.80 6.02
C LYS A 59 -14.06 12.50 6.22
N ASP A 60 -14.68 12.20 7.33
CA ASP A 60 -15.62 13.12 7.95
C ASP A 60 -14.77 14.24 8.60
N ASP A 61 -15.08 15.52 8.31
CA ASP A 61 -14.32 16.71 8.78
C ASP A 61 -14.10 16.76 10.31
N SER A 62 -14.80 15.91 11.04
CA SER A 62 -14.81 15.86 12.50
C SER A 62 -13.96 14.75 13.10
N LEU A 63 -13.54 13.73 12.33
CA LEU A 63 -12.92 12.52 12.89
C LEU A 63 -11.45 12.42 12.51
N SER A 64 -10.59 12.54 13.51
CA SER A 64 -9.20 12.10 13.43
C SER A 64 -9.14 10.61 13.78
N GLN A 65 -8.30 9.85 13.08
CA GLN A 65 -8.14 8.43 13.38
C GLN A 65 -6.66 8.06 13.50
N VAL A 66 -6.42 7.06 14.33
CA VAL A 66 -5.09 6.43 14.46
C VAL A 66 -5.24 4.93 14.27
N THR A 67 -4.46 4.38 13.35
CA THR A 67 -4.40 2.95 13.08
C THR A 67 -3.04 2.40 13.51
N PHE A 68 -3.05 1.31 14.25
CA PHE A 68 -1.86 0.54 14.59
C PHE A 68 -1.97 -0.87 14.05
N THR A 69 -0.92 -1.36 13.40
CA THR A 69 -0.81 -2.74 12.89
C THR A 69 0.49 -3.38 13.34
N ARG A 70 0.40 -4.65 13.73
CA ARG A 70 1.55 -5.52 13.94
C ARG A 70 1.31 -6.86 13.29
N MET A 71 2.32 -7.39 12.59
CA MET A 71 2.29 -8.73 12.04
C MET A 71 3.66 -9.41 12.15
N ASN A 72 3.64 -10.73 12.26
CA ASN A 72 4.83 -11.56 12.07
C ASN A 72 4.95 -11.84 10.58
N TRP A 73 5.90 -11.14 9.93
CA TRP A 73 6.11 -11.26 8.49
C TRP A 73 6.91 -12.51 8.17
N LEU A 74 6.46 -13.30 7.18
CA LEU A 74 7.12 -14.55 6.78
C LEU A 74 7.39 -15.53 7.93
N GLY A 75 6.51 -15.59 8.93
CA GLY A 75 6.70 -16.41 10.13
C GLY A 75 6.91 -17.91 9.87
N ASN A 76 6.54 -18.39 8.66
CA ASN A 76 6.78 -19.77 8.23
C ASN A 76 8.21 -20.01 7.73
N ILE A 77 8.98 -18.96 7.45
CA ILE A 77 10.33 -19.06 6.85
C ILE A 77 11.39 -18.53 7.82
N THR A 78 11.08 -17.41 8.52
CA THR A 78 12.03 -16.72 9.38
C THR A 78 11.44 -16.48 10.74
N GLU A 79 12.21 -16.81 11.78
CA GLU A 79 11.83 -16.46 13.15
C GLU A 79 12.18 -14.99 13.43
N GLY A 80 11.26 -14.28 14.12
CA GLY A 80 11.50 -12.94 14.63
C GLY A 80 11.36 -11.79 13.64
N MET A 81 10.98 -12.06 12.38
CA MET A 81 10.70 -10.98 11.45
C MET A 81 9.35 -10.32 11.78
N THR A 82 9.36 -9.02 12.07
CA THR A 82 8.15 -8.29 12.44
C THR A 82 7.97 -7.03 11.60
N PHE A 83 6.73 -6.75 11.27
CA PHE A 83 6.30 -5.52 10.62
C PHE A 83 5.38 -4.74 11.57
N ASN A 84 5.69 -3.49 11.81
CA ASN A 84 4.90 -2.59 12.65
C ASN A 84 4.56 -1.35 11.83
N TYR A 85 3.32 -0.92 11.93
CA TYR A 85 2.79 0.22 11.20
C TYR A 85 1.91 1.06 12.13
N VAL A 86 2.08 2.37 12.06
CA VAL A 86 1.22 3.35 12.71
C VAL A 86 0.86 4.41 11.69
N GLU A 87 -0.40 4.75 11.62
CA GLU A 87 -0.92 5.82 10.77
C GLU A 87 -1.83 6.72 11.57
N GLY A 88 -1.74 8.01 11.34
CA GLY A 88 -2.65 9.02 11.87
C GLY A 88 -3.13 9.95 10.77
N ASN A 89 -4.42 10.25 10.79
CA ASN A 89 -5.07 11.17 9.87
C ASN A 89 -5.54 12.39 10.66
N TRP A 90 -5.20 13.58 10.19
CA TRP A 90 -5.64 14.81 10.80
C TRP A 90 -5.92 15.87 9.74
N LYS A 91 -7.19 16.28 9.62
CA LYS A 91 -7.64 17.21 8.54
C LYS A 91 -7.19 16.66 7.16
N ASP A 92 -6.51 17.49 6.41
CA ASP A 92 -6.05 17.21 5.05
C ASP A 92 -4.73 16.42 5.00
N PHE A 93 -4.17 16.07 6.17
CA PHE A 93 -2.87 15.41 6.28
C PHE A 93 -2.98 13.99 6.77
N ASP A 94 -2.11 13.14 6.23
CA ASP A 94 -1.86 11.78 6.66
C ASP A 94 -0.40 11.63 7.03
N ILE A 95 -0.13 11.01 8.16
CA ILE A 95 1.23 10.66 8.55
C ILE A 95 1.29 9.18 8.88
N SER A 96 2.29 8.47 8.40
CA SER A 96 2.52 7.10 8.84
C SER A 96 3.99 6.77 9.06
N LEU A 97 4.20 5.76 9.92
CA LEU A 97 5.49 5.19 10.24
C LEU A 97 5.43 3.69 10.01
N THR A 98 6.36 3.17 9.24
CA THR A 98 6.56 1.73 9.05
C THR A 98 7.92 1.34 9.62
N TYR A 99 7.96 0.30 10.44
CA TYR A 99 9.17 -0.30 10.93
C TYR A 99 9.17 -1.81 10.66
N MET A 100 10.12 -2.25 9.86
CA MET A 100 10.36 -3.65 9.53
C MET A 100 11.63 -4.11 10.22
N ASP A 101 11.50 -5.07 11.13
CA ASP A 101 12.62 -5.81 11.73
C ASP A 101 12.76 -7.14 10.98
N TYR A 102 13.93 -7.41 10.43
CA TYR A 102 14.19 -8.66 9.68
C TYR A 102 14.64 -9.81 10.58
N GLY A 103 14.51 -9.64 11.90
CA GLY A 103 14.91 -10.65 12.87
C GLY A 103 16.42 -10.69 13.10
N GLN A 104 16.80 -11.48 14.09
CA GLN A 104 18.19 -11.65 14.45
C GLN A 104 18.90 -12.55 13.44
N GLN A 105 20.02 -12.07 12.89
CA GLN A 105 20.88 -12.79 11.96
C GLN A 105 22.29 -12.97 12.55
N LYS A 106 22.98 -14.02 12.10
CA LYS A 106 24.36 -14.34 12.54
C LYS A 106 25.33 -13.94 11.45
N HIS A 107 26.33 -13.14 11.81
CA HIS A 107 27.52 -12.92 10.98
C HIS A 107 28.55 -13.96 11.31
N THR A 108 28.94 -14.75 10.33
CA THR A 108 29.95 -15.81 10.48
C THR A 108 31.22 -15.49 9.66
N ASP A 109 32.35 -16.00 10.07
CA ASP A 109 33.55 -16.03 9.24
C ASP A 109 33.45 -17.13 8.15
N ASP A 110 34.53 -17.24 7.35
CA ASP A 110 34.62 -18.24 6.27
C ASP A 110 34.67 -19.70 6.79
N MET A 111 34.92 -19.90 8.09
CA MET A 111 34.91 -21.20 8.75
C MET A 111 33.60 -21.52 9.46
N GLY A 112 32.61 -20.60 9.36
CA GLY A 112 31.28 -20.77 9.98
C GLY A 112 31.24 -20.38 11.46
N VAL A 113 32.30 -19.79 12.04
CA VAL A 113 32.32 -19.32 13.42
C VAL A 113 31.48 -18.04 13.53
N ILE A 114 30.55 -18.00 14.48
CA ILE A 114 29.71 -16.83 14.71
C ILE A 114 30.55 -15.72 15.30
N LEU A 115 30.77 -14.65 14.55
CA LEU A 115 31.48 -13.45 14.98
C LEU A 115 30.60 -12.53 15.81
N ARG A 116 29.36 -12.31 15.38
CA ARG A 116 28.35 -11.49 16.07
C ARG A 116 26.95 -11.71 15.56
N ASN A 117 25.95 -11.30 16.35
CA ASN A 117 24.56 -11.21 15.93
C ASN A 117 24.26 -9.77 15.53
N PHE A 118 23.30 -9.59 14.60
CA PHE A 118 22.78 -8.29 14.17
C PHE A 118 21.32 -8.40 13.76
N SER A 119 20.59 -7.28 13.77
CA SER A 119 19.16 -7.22 13.37
C SER A 119 19.00 -6.15 12.31
N PRO A 120 18.96 -6.55 11.01
CA PRO A 120 18.68 -5.61 9.93
C PRO A 120 17.28 -5.02 10.10
N ASN A 121 17.11 -3.77 9.69
CA ASN A 121 15.81 -3.12 9.76
C ASN A 121 15.59 -2.12 8.63
N SER A 122 14.32 -1.80 8.39
CA SER A 122 13.89 -0.73 7.50
C SER A 122 12.88 0.16 8.20
N PHE A 123 13.01 1.46 7.98
CA PHE A 123 12.14 2.48 8.52
C PHE A 123 11.63 3.37 7.39
N ILE A 124 10.31 3.63 7.37
CA ILE A 124 9.68 4.51 6.40
C ILE A 124 8.82 5.52 7.15
N VAL A 125 9.01 6.79 6.82
CA VAL A 125 8.12 7.90 7.20
C VAL A 125 7.36 8.32 5.96
N TYR A 126 6.06 8.44 6.08
CA TYR A 126 5.16 8.95 5.05
C TYR A 126 4.45 10.20 5.55
N LEU A 127 4.33 11.19 4.67
CA LEU A 127 3.50 12.38 4.88
C LEU A 127 2.70 12.64 3.61
N GLY A 128 1.38 12.60 3.72
CA GLY A 128 0.42 12.84 2.65
C GLY A 128 -0.41 14.09 2.88
N TRP A 129 -0.86 14.69 1.79
CA TRP A 129 -1.81 15.79 1.76
C TRP A 129 -2.75 15.62 0.58
N GLY A 130 -4.04 15.90 0.78
CA GLY A 130 -5.05 15.83 -0.26
C GLY A 130 -6.03 17.00 -0.21
N THR A 131 -6.68 17.28 -1.34
CA THR A 131 -7.71 18.32 -1.43
C THR A 131 -8.71 18.02 -2.53
N GLN A 132 -9.92 18.59 -2.40
CA GLN A 132 -10.93 18.54 -3.46
C GLN A 132 -10.67 19.61 -4.51
N LEU A 133 -10.76 19.23 -5.80
CA LEU A 133 -10.72 20.17 -6.90
C LEU A 133 -12.07 20.84 -7.08
N ASN A 134 -12.24 22.02 -6.47
CA ASN A 134 -13.42 22.88 -6.64
C ASN A 134 -13.19 23.91 -7.72
N TYR A 135 -13.25 23.51 -8.99
CA TYR A 135 -13.13 24.48 -10.10
C TYR A 135 -14.51 24.79 -10.68
N LYS A 136 -14.92 26.07 -10.66
CA LYS A 136 -16.24 26.51 -11.11
C LYS A 136 -16.55 26.20 -12.59
N ASP A 137 -15.52 26.08 -13.42
CA ASP A 137 -15.64 25.97 -14.88
C ASP A 137 -15.28 24.57 -15.43
N ILE A 138 -14.90 23.62 -14.56
CA ILE A 138 -14.60 22.24 -14.97
C ILE A 138 -15.73 21.33 -14.48
N PRO A 139 -16.35 20.51 -15.35
CA PRO A 139 -17.45 19.60 -14.96
C PRO A 139 -16.92 18.37 -14.17
N MET A 140 -15.87 18.52 -13.39
CA MET A 140 -15.27 17.49 -12.54
C MET A 140 -15.73 17.66 -11.09
N LYS A 141 -17.04 17.62 -10.87
CA LYS A 141 -17.56 17.52 -9.50
C LYS A 141 -17.05 16.23 -8.87
N ASN A 142 -16.67 16.27 -7.57
CA ASN A 142 -16.20 15.12 -6.81
C ASN A 142 -14.85 14.55 -7.26
N THR A 143 -13.95 15.41 -7.71
CA THR A 143 -12.55 15.06 -8.01
C THR A 143 -11.64 15.51 -6.87
N PHE A 144 -10.78 14.62 -6.43
CA PHE A 144 -9.81 14.87 -5.36
C PHE A 144 -8.41 14.60 -5.89
N ILE A 145 -7.45 15.40 -5.46
CA ILE A 145 -6.03 15.18 -5.74
C ILE A 145 -5.26 15.09 -4.44
N GLY A 146 -4.17 14.34 -4.48
CA GLY A 146 -3.29 14.22 -3.33
C GLY A 146 -1.84 14.01 -3.73
N PHE A 147 -0.95 14.41 -2.84
CA PHE A 147 0.49 14.26 -2.96
C PHE A 147 1.06 13.72 -1.67
N SER A 148 2.09 12.92 -1.77
CA SER A 148 2.80 12.48 -0.58
C SER A 148 4.30 12.39 -0.79
N GLY A 149 5.03 12.47 0.32
CA GLY A 149 6.46 12.23 0.40
C GLY A 149 6.76 11.06 1.32
N LYS A 150 7.74 10.24 0.97
CA LYS A 150 8.24 9.14 1.77
C LYS A 150 9.73 9.27 1.96
N PHE A 151 10.17 9.19 3.21
CA PHE A 151 11.57 8.96 3.55
C PHE A 151 11.76 7.51 3.92
N ILE A 152 12.66 6.80 3.24
CA ILE A 152 13.02 5.41 3.53
C ILE A 152 14.45 5.32 4.00
N LYS A 153 14.69 4.51 5.05
CA LYS A 153 16.02 4.21 5.56
C LYS A 153 16.14 2.70 5.79
N HIS A 154 17.25 2.13 5.32
CA HIS A 154 17.64 0.75 5.58
C HIS A 154 18.90 0.73 6.42
N ASP A 155 18.93 -0.16 7.41
CA ASP A 155 20.11 -0.51 8.19
C ASP A 155 20.34 -2.03 8.07
N LEU A 156 21.27 -2.42 7.20
CA LEU A 156 21.53 -3.81 6.82
C LEU A 156 22.89 -4.26 7.35
N PHE A 157 23.17 -4.00 8.61
CA PHE A 157 24.41 -4.38 9.26
C PHE A 157 25.56 -3.38 9.06
N THR A 158 26.48 -3.62 8.10
CA THR A 158 27.59 -2.69 7.80
C THR A 158 27.15 -1.58 6.88
N GLU A 159 26.12 -1.82 6.10
CA GLU A 159 25.67 -0.93 5.07
C GLU A 159 24.34 -0.28 5.44
N LYS A 160 24.25 1.04 5.20
CA LYS A 160 23.05 1.84 5.44
C LYS A 160 22.71 2.60 4.18
N GLY A 161 21.42 2.79 3.95
CA GLY A 161 20.94 3.56 2.83
C GLY A 161 19.70 4.36 3.17
N SER A 162 19.54 5.51 2.53
CA SER A 162 18.33 6.32 2.64
C SER A 162 17.88 6.85 1.28
N GLY A 163 16.57 7.03 1.12
CA GLY A 163 15.96 7.53 -0.10
C GLY A 163 14.77 8.43 0.17
N LEU A 164 14.39 9.20 -0.85
CA LEU A 164 13.22 10.07 -0.86
C LEU A 164 12.34 9.73 -2.04
N LEU A 165 11.08 9.49 -1.80
CA LEU A 165 10.08 9.10 -2.80
C LEU A 165 8.90 10.06 -2.73
N LEU A 166 8.24 10.24 -3.86
CA LEU A 166 7.04 11.05 -4.01
C LEU A 166 5.94 10.19 -4.62
N ASP A 167 4.71 10.49 -4.24
CA ASP A 167 3.52 9.94 -4.87
C ASP A 167 2.60 11.08 -5.31
N ALA A 168 1.80 10.82 -6.34
CA ALA A 168 0.72 11.70 -6.77
C ALA A 168 -0.52 10.86 -7.05
N ALA A 169 -1.68 11.33 -6.57
CA ALA A 169 -2.92 10.58 -6.64
C ALA A 169 -4.07 11.44 -7.14
N LEU A 170 -5.02 10.79 -7.81
CA LEU A 170 -6.30 11.33 -8.23
C LEU A 170 -7.39 10.35 -7.83
N HIS A 171 -8.42 10.84 -7.19
CA HIS A 171 -9.65 10.11 -6.89
C HIS A 171 -10.84 10.81 -7.54
N GLN A 172 -11.65 10.07 -8.29
CA GLN A 172 -12.87 10.56 -8.90
C GLN A 172 -14.04 9.73 -8.40
N LYS A 173 -14.96 10.39 -7.69
CA LYS A 173 -16.14 9.75 -7.13
C LYS A 173 -17.30 9.75 -8.13
N ASN A 174 -18.13 8.71 -8.05
CA ASN A 174 -19.41 8.59 -8.75
C ASN A 174 -19.30 8.78 -10.26
N ILE A 175 -18.38 8.07 -10.91
CA ILE A 175 -18.33 8.05 -12.37
C ILE A 175 -19.58 7.35 -12.88
N LEU A 176 -20.40 8.09 -13.62
CA LEU A 176 -21.69 7.62 -14.18
C LEU A 176 -22.64 7.04 -13.12
N ASP A 177 -22.55 7.47 -11.87
CA ASP A 177 -23.30 6.95 -10.71
C ASP A 177 -23.10 5.43 -10.47
N LEU A 178 -21.97 4.87 -10.93
CA LEU A 178 -21.69 3.44 -10.89
C LEU A 178 -20.50 3.07 -10.04
N PHE A 179 -19.39 3.82 -10.14
CA PHE A 179 -18.15 3.46 -9.46
C PHE A 179 -17.28 4.68 -9.16
N ASP A 180 -16.38 4.51 -8.22
CA ASP A 180 -15.27 5.43 -7.95
C ASP A 180 -14.01 4.93 -8.65
N LEU A 181 -13.15 5.87 -9.09
CA LEU A 181 -11.88 5.60 -9.76
C LEU A 181 -10.73 6.23 -9.00
N ASP A 182 -9.70 5.47 -8.75
CA ASP A 182 -8.43 5.92 -8.21
C ASP A 182 -7.30 5.71 -9.23
N VAL A 183 -6.44 6.72 -9.38
CA VAL A 183 -5.21 6.64 -10.16
C VAL A 183 -4.09 7.20 -9.32
N MET A 184 -2.98 6.48 -9.20
CA MET A 184 -1.85 6.92 -8.39
C MET A 184 -0.52 6.56 -9.05
N LEU A 185 0.40 7.52 -9.09
CA LEU A 185 1.82 7.30 -9.31
C LEU A 185 2.49 7.09 -7.96
N ASN A 186 3.05 5.91 -7.74
CA ASN A 186 3.69 5.54 -6.49
C ASN A 186 5.21 5.47 -6.59
N ASN A 187 5.88 5.86 -5.50
CA ASN A 187 7.30 5.63 -5.27
C ASN A 187 8.21 6.19 -6.38
N TRP A 188 7.92 7.40 -6.86
CA TRP A 188 8.79 8.07 -7.80
C TRP A 188 9.84 8.89 -7.05
N GLY A 189 11.13 8.65 -7.28
CA GLY A 189 12.16 9.44 -6.62
C GLY A 189 13.53 8.79 -6.55
N TYR A 190 14.27 9.14 -5.50
CA TYR A 190 15.65 8.73 -5.31
C TYR A 190 15.75 7.45 -4.48
N ALA A 191 16.37 6.42 -5.10
CA ALA A 191 16.60 5.13 -4.47
C ALA A 191 17.68 5.19 -3.38
N PRO A 192 17.53 4.46 -2.27
CA PRO A 192 18.60 4.26 -1.33
C PRO A 192 19.81 3.60 -2.02
N LYS A 193 21.02 4.11 -1.74
CA LYS A 193 22.25 3.38 -2.04
C LYS A 193 22.65 2.62 -0.79
N ILE A 194 22.90 1.32 -0.96
CA ILE A 194 23.38 0.45 0.11
C ILE A 194 24.83 0.09 -0.24
N GLY A 195 25.77 0.70 0.46
CA GLY A 195 27.17 0.66 0.06
C GLY A 195 27.37 1.32 -1.32
N SER A 196 27.98 0.59 -2.24
CA SER A 196 28.19 1.03 -3.63
C SER A 196 27.01 0.68 -4.57
N VAL A 197 26.01 -0.08 -4.10
CA VAL A 197 24.92 -0.61 -4.92
C VAL A 197 23.69 0.29 -4.83
N SER A 198 23.21 0.78 -5.98
CA SER A 198 21.90 1.42 -6.07
C SER A 198 20.80 0.36 -6.01
N THR A 199 19.83 0.56 -5.11
CA THR A 199 18.68 -0.32 -5.02
C THR A 199 17.58 0.12 -6.00
N GLU A 200 16.75 -0.81 -6.46
CA GLU A 200 15.62 -0.48 -7.31
C GLU A 200 14.41 -0.06 -6.45
N ILE A 201 13.70 0.98 -6.90
CA ILE A 201 12.43 1.39 -6.28
C ILE A 201 11.29 0.75 -7.07
N PRO A 202 10.27 0.17 -6.41
CA PRO A 202 9.08 -0.35 -7.07
C PRO A 202 8.14 0.79 -7.49
N THR A 203 8.62 1.65 -8.40
CA THR A 203 7.79 2.71 -8.98
C THR A 203 6.69 2.07 -9.83
N ASN A 204 5.46 2.49 -9.61
CA ASN A 204 4.32 1.95 -10.33
C ASN A 204 3.21 2.99 -10.55
N ILE A 205 2.35 2.70 -11.53
CA ILE A 205 1.07 3.37 -11.72
C ILE A 205 0.00 2.40 -11.28
N GLY A 206 -0.76 2.82 -10.26
CA GLY A 206 -1.91 2.09 -9.78
C GLY A 206 -3.20 2.64 -10.38
N ILE A 207 -4.13 1.74 -10.74
CA ILE A 207 -5.49 2.07 -11.15
C ILE A 207 -6.44 1.20 -10.35
N GLY A 208 -7.38 1.81 -9.67
CA GLY A 208 -8.35 1.12 -8.84
C GLY A 208 -9.77 1.57 -9.10
N THR A 209 -10.72 0.66 -8.90
CA THR A 209 -12.16 0.96 -8.95
C THR A 209 -12.87 0.40 -7.74
N THR A 210 -13.79 1.18 -7.17
CA THR A 210 -14.68 0.78 -6.08
C THR A 210 -16.13 0.88 -6.52
N ILE A 211 -16.91 -0.16 -6.26
CA ILE A 211 -18.34 -0.19 -6.52
C ILE A 211 -19.06 -0.47 -5.20
N GLU A 212 -19.88 0.46 -4.77
CA GLU A 212 -20.73 0.28 -3.58
C GLU A 212 -22.18 0.04 -3.98
N LYS A 213 -22.74 -1.08 -3.51
CA LYS A 213 -24.17 -1.40 -3.74
C LYS A 213 -24.74 -2.07 -2.50
N ASN A 214 -25.68 -1.39 -1.85
CA ASN A 214 -26.31 -1.85 -0.61
C ASN A 214 -25.25 -2.11 0.50
N ASN A 215 -25.15 -3.36 0.94
CA ASN A 215 -24.22 -3.80 1.97
C ASN A 215 -22.91 -4.38 1.39
N LEU A 216 -22.71 -4.31 0.08
CA LEU A 216 -21.54 -4.85 -0.61
C LEU A 216 -20.68 -3.72 -1.14
N THR A 217 -19.37 -3.83 -0.94
CA THR A 217 -18.35 -3.00 -1.58
C THR A 217 -17.40 -3.91 -2.34
N PHE A 218 -17.27 -3.70 -3.64
CA PHE A 218 -16.31 -4.39 -4.50
C PHE A 218 -15.11 -3.51 -4.73
N TYR A 219 -13.92 -4.09 -4.64
CA TYR A 219 -12.64 -3.45 -4.89
C TYR A 219 -11.93 -4.16 -6.02
N ASN A 220 -11.31 -3.40 -6.91
CA ASN A 220 -10.45 -3.94 -7.96
C ASN A 220 -9.29 -2.97 -8.20
N GLN A 221 -8.05 -3.47 -8.16
CA GLN A 221 -6.84 -2.67 -8.28
C GLN A 221 -5.81 -3.38 -9.17
N TRP A 222 -5.22 -2.59 -10.06
CA TRP A 222 -4.07 -2.97 -10.88
C TRP A 222 -2.91 -2.05 -10.56
N ASN A 223 -1.71 -2.60 -10.35
CA ASN A 223 -0.48 -1.83 -10.24
C ASN A 223 0.45 -2.25 -11.38
N PHE A 224 0.81 -1.29 -12.22
CA PHE A 224 1.68 -1.49 -13.37
C PHE A 224 3.09 -1.02 -13.01
N TYR A 225 3.98 -1.96 -12.87
CA TYR A 225 5.41 -1.75 -12.70
C TYR A 225 6.08 -1.81 -14.07
N LYS A 226 7.37 -1.57 -14.07
CA LYS A 226 8.15 -1.76 -15.27
C LYS A 226 8.37 -3.23 -15.58
N GLY A 227 7.70 -3.72 -16.62
CA GLY A 227 7.83 -5.10 -17.10
C GLY A 227 6.87 -6.11 -16.49
N TYR A 228 6.11 -5.75 -15.43
CA TYR A 228 5.14 -6.65 -14.81
C TYR A 228 3.97 -5.87 -14.19
N TYR A 229 3.00 -6.60 -13.72
CA TYR A 229 1.88 -6.02 -12.98
C TYR A 229 1.45 -6.89 -11.81
N THR A 230 0.76 -6.26 -10.85
CA THR A 230 0.02 -6.96 -9.80
C THR A 230 -1.45 -6.63 -9.91
N HIS A 231 -2.30 -7.55 -9.49
CA HIS A 231 -3.74 -7.39 -9.49
C HIS A 231 -4.32 -7.86 -8.18
N GLY A 232 -5.15 -7.04 -7.57
CA GLY A 232 -5.93 -7.36 -6.39
C GLY A 232 -7.41 -7.16 -6.64
N GLN A 233 -8.24 -8.04 -6.11
CA GLN A 233 -9.69 -7.89 -6.12
C GLN A 233 -10.26 -8.35 -4.80
N GLY A 234 -11.35 -7.71 -4.34
CA GLY A 234 -11.96 -8.07 -3.07
C GLY A 234 -13.39 -7.61 -2.95
N VAL A 235 -14.03 -8.14 -1.94
CA VAL A 235 -15.39 -7.78 -1.55
C VAL A 235 -15.47 -7.62 -0.04
N LYS A 236 -16.16 -6.58 0.39
CA LYS A 236 -16.56 -6.35 1.78
C LYS A 236 -18.09 -6.45 1.84
N TYR A 237 -18.59 -7.26 2.76
CA TYR A 237 -20.00 -7.38 3.08
C TYR A 237 -20.27 -6.83 4.48
N ARG A 238 -21.08 -5.79 4.59
CA ARG A 238 -21.54 -5.24 5.85
C ARG A 238 -22.69 -6.08 6.37
N TYR A 239 -22.40 -6.99 7.31
CA TYR A 239 -23.43 -7.81 7.92
C TYR A 239 -24.36 -6.98 8.82
N ASN A 240 -23.79 -6.07 9.61
CA ASN A 240 -24.48 -5.10 10.46
C ASN A 240 -23.54 -3.93 10.83
N ASN A 241 -23.93 -3.07 11.74
CA ASN A 241 -23.16 -1.89 12.14
C ASN A 241 -21.86 -2.22 12.91
N PHE A 242 -21.69 -3.44 13.43
CA PHE A 242 -20.51 -3.84 14.19
C PHE A 242 -19.66 -4.93 13.52
N LEU A 243 -20.15 -5.57 12.45
CA LEU A 243 -19.43 -6.65 11.78
C LEU A 243 -19.41 -6.48 10.26
N ASN A 244 -18.20 -6.46 9.69
CA ASN A 244 -17.98 -6.64 8.26
C ASN A 244 -17.21 -7.94 7.99
N LEU A 245 -17.60 -8.62 6.93
CA LEU A 245 -16.89 -9.79 6.40
C LEU A 245 -16.18 -9.40 5.12
N LYS A 246 -14.99 -9.92 4.91
CA LYS A 246 -14.15 -9.59 3.76
C LYS A 246 -13.56 -10.84 3.13
N MET A 247 -13.42 -10.81 1.83
CA MET A 247 -12.66 -11.78 1.06
C MET A 247 -11.98 -11.10 -0.11
N GLY A 248 -10.85 -11.64 -0.52
CA GLY A 248 -10.12 -11.10 -1.65
C GLY A 248 -9.19 -12.12 -2.29
N TYR A 249 -8.58 -11.71 -3.37
CA TYR A 249 -7.59 -12.48 -4.09
C TYR A 249 -6.52 -11.52 -4.62
N PHE A 250 -5.27 -11.90 -4.45
CA PHE A 250 -4.12 -11.16 -4.95
C PHE A 250 -3.31 -12.02 -5.92
N ASN A 251 -2.82 -11.37 -6.98
CA ASN A 251 -1.96 -11.98 -7.98
C ASN A 251 -0.78 -11.06 -8.30
N ASP A 252 0.44 -11.57 -8.18
CA ASP A 252 1.68 -10.96 -8.60
C ASP A 252 2.29 -11.83 -9.70
N VAL A 253 2.32 -11.30 -10.93
CA VAL A 253 2.73 -12.07 -12.11
C VAL A 253 4.24 -12.30 -12.14
N GLU A 254 5.04 -11.35 -11.64
CA GLU A 254 6.50 -11.47 -11.63
C GLU A 254 6.97 -12.59 -10.71
N TYR A 255 6.43 -12.63 -9.50
CA TYR A 255 6.86 -13.60 -8.48
C TYR A 255 6.02 -14.85 -8.45
N LYS A 256 5.03 -14.94 -9.36
CA LYS A 256 4.05 -16.06 -9.40
C LYS A 256 3.38 -16.26 -8.03
N LEU A 257 3.20 -15.16 -7.29
CA LEU A 257 2.51 -15.19 -6.01
C LEU A 257 1.04 -14.93 -6.24
N ASN A 258 0.22 -15.92 -5.93
CA ASN A 258 -1.22 -15.76 -5.94
C ASN A 258 -1.81 -16.40 -4.69
N TYR A 259 -2.72 -15.68 -4.04
CA TYR A 259 -3.31 -16.15 -2.80
C TYR A 259 -4.68 -15.53 -2.51
N PRO A 260 -5.58 -16.31 -1.88
CA PRO A 260 -6.81 -15.78 -1.32
C PRO A 260 -6.53 -15.06 0.00
N THR A 261 -7.37 -14.09 0.30
CA THR A 261 -7.37 -13.37 1.57
C THR A 261 -8.76 -13.39 2.18
N LEU A 262 -8.82 -13.40 3.51
CA LEU A 262 -10.05 -13.31 4.27
C LEU A 262 -9.88 -12.27 5.36
N GLY A 263 -10.98 -11.71 5.85
CA GLY A 263 -10.93 -10.82 6.99
C GLY A 263 -12.27 -10.50 7.60
N ILE A 264 -12.17 -9.95 8.80
CA ILE A 264 -13.31 -9.44 9.56
C ILE A 264 -12.95 -8.07 10.13
N ASP A 265 -13.95 -7.19 10.21
CA ASP A 265 -13.88 -5.97 11.02
C ASP A 265 -14.92 -6.06 12.14
N LEU A 266 -14.48 -5.73 13.33
CA LEU A 266 -15.33 -5.63 14.51
C LEU A 266 -15.31 -4.19 15.01
N LYS A 267 -16.44 -3.51 14.92
CA LYS A 267 -16.59 -2.11 15.36
C LYS A 267 -17.31 -2.07 16.70
N TYR A 268 -16.69 -1.40 17.69
CA TYR A 268 -17.29 -1.13 18.99
C TYR A 268 -16.97 0.29 19.42
N ALA A 269 -18.00 1.12 19.59
CA ALA A 269 -17.84 2.56 19.84
C ALA A 269 -16.86 3.19 18.81
N ASN A 270 -15.81 3.80 19.29
CA ASN A 270 -14.77 4.46 18.47
C ASN A 270 -13.62 3.51 18.08
N TYR A 271 -13.73 2.21 18.33
CA TYR A 271 -12.69 1.24 18.04
C TYR A 271 -13.12 0.32 16.90
N VAL A 272 -12.20 0.08 15.96
CA VAL A 272 -12.39 -0.95 14.93
C VAL A 272 -11.21 -1.91 14.97
N LEU A 273 -11.48 -3.17 15.28
CA LEU A 273 -10.50 -4.25 15.18
C LEU A 273 -10.62 -4.88 13.78
N HIS A 274 -9.55 -4.84 13.01
CA HIS A 274 -9.42 -5.54 11.74
C HIS A 274 -8.55 -6.78 11.91
N VAL A 275 -9.03 -7.92 11.46
CA VAL A 275 -8.26 -9.16 11.39
C VAL A 275 -8.23 -9.61 9.95
N GLY A 276 -7.04 -9.80 9.39
CA GLY A 276 -6.80 -10.27 8.03
C GLY A 276 -6.00 -11.58 8.03
N TYR A 277 -6.31 -12.45 7.10
CA TYR A 277 -5.63 -13.73 6.93
C TYR A 277 -5.25 -13.93 5.47
N ILE A 278 -4.00 -14.32 5.23
CA ILE A 278 -3.48 -14.72 3.92
C ILE A 278 -3.46 -16.25 3.87
N GLY A 279 -4.30 -16.81 2.99
CA GLY A 279 -4.30 -18.25 2.67
C GLY A 279 -3.31 -18.56 1.56
N GLY A 280 -3.19 -19.84 1.21
CA GLY A 280 -2.39 -20.25 0.05
C GLY A 280 -1.85 -21.67 0.15
N SER A 281 -1.16 -22.10 -0.93
CA SER A 281 -0.53 -23.42 -1.02
C SER A 281 0.73 -23.49 -0.14
N ASP A 282 1.22 -24.71 0.08
CA ASP A 282 2.41 -24.97 0.91
C ASP A 282 3.68 -24.25 0.44
N ASN A 283 3.75 -23.91 -0.84
CA ASN A 283 4.90 -23.23 -1.44
C ASN A 283 4.82 -21.70 -1.31
N LEU A 284 3.74 -21.14 -0.76
CA LEU A 284 3.60 -19.70 -0.60
C LEU A 284 4.29 -19.22 0.69
N PRO A 285 5.30 -18.35 0.61
CA PRO A 285 5.99 -17.81 1.80
C PRO A 285 5.07 -17.09 2.78
N LEU A 286 4.02 -16.43 2.27
CA LEU A 286 3.05 -15.64 3.03
C LEU A 286 1.86 -16.44 3.56
N ARG A 287 1.76 -17.76 3.28
CA ARG A 287 0.61 -18.55 3.75
C ARG A 287 0.50 -18.53 5.27
N ASN A 288 -0.72 -18.60 5.75
CA ASN A 288 -1.04 -18.59 7.18
C ASN A 288 -0.56 -17.32 7.91
N THR A 289 -0.34 -16.23 7.19
CA THR A 289 -0.02 -14.93 7.81
C THR A 289 -1.29 -14.31 8.36
N LEU A 290 -1.28 -14.04 9.66
CA LEU A 290 -2.35 -13.33 10.36
C LEU A 290 -1.90 -11.89 10.60
N LEU A 291 -2.76 -10.94 10.22
CA LEU A 291 -2.58 -9.52 10.45
C LEU A 291 -3.66 -9.03 11.41
N THR A 292 -3.27 -8.16 12.31
CA THR A 292 -4.21 -7.50 13.21
C THR A 292 -3.95 -6.01 13.20
N SER A 293 -4.99 -5.22 12.99
CA SER A 293 -4.95 -3.75 13.05
C SER A 293 -6.03 -3.25 13.97
N ILE A 294 -5.70 -2.23 14.76
CA ILE A 294 -6.66 -1.51 15.60
C ILE A 294 -6.72 -0.08 15.11
N ASN A 295 -7.92 0.36 14.77
CA ASN A 295 -8.21 1.75 14.44
C ASN A 295 -9.00 2.40 15.59
N VAL A 296 -8.62 3.62 15.95
CA VAL A 296 -9.29 4.44 16.97
C VAL A 296 -9.73 5.74 16.33
N GLU A 297 -11.03 6.03 16.37
CA GLU A 297 -11.66 7.26 15.87
C GLU A 297 -11.83 8.26 17.05
N PHE A 298 -11.51 9.57 16.86
CA PHE A 298 -11.60 10.61 17.89
C PHE A 298 -12.55 11.73 17.50
#